data_379809f1f1048615bb88d9478484a6ce
#
_entry.id   379809f1f1048615bb88d9478484a6ce
#
_cell.length_a   1.000
_cell.length_b   1.000
_cell.length_c   1.000
_cell.angle_alpha   90.00
_cell.angle_beta   90.00
_cell.angle_gamma   90.00
#
_symmetry.space_group_name_H-M   'P 1'
#
loop_
_entity.id
_entity.type
_entity.pdbx_description
1 polymer ?
#
loop_
_entity_poly.entity_id
_entity_poly.type
_entity_poly.pdbx_seq_one_letter_code
_entity_poly.pdbx_strand_id
1 'polypeptide(L)'
;APDNWMDIEGQKEEILENISQKYKLVAHGLSLSIGDPCPINKDYLYKIRHFIERYNIDIYSDHLCYSRDQQGYLYELLPVPRYAENINYLASRIQQVQDILQRTIVLENITWYHRYPNEMPEIDFWVELLEKSQCNMLLDVNNVYVNSLNHGYDAQEYIKNIPSKQISYYHIAGHLKTDEFILDTHGTIVDKNVLLLAQETFLHHGSKPLILERDHNIPSLEHLLQELMNMEQMVTTNRGLGGE
;
A
#
# COMPACT_ATOMS: atom_id res chain seq x y z
N ALA A 1 -2.67 -0.53 11.62
CA ALA A 1 -3.92 -0.89 10.93
C ALA A 1 -5.13 -0.49 11.79
N PRO A 2 -6.21 0.11 11.22
CA PRO A 2 -7.42 0.45 11.98
C PRO A 2 -8.06 -0.77 12.62
N ASP A 3 -7.95 -1.94 12.02
CA ASP A 3 -8.42 -3.23 12.55
C ASP A 3 -8.00 -3.48 14.00
N ASN A 4 -6.84 -3.00 14.40
CA ASN A 4 -6.30 -3.15 15.76
C ASN A 4 -6.67 -1.99 16.70
N TRP A 5 -7.38 -0.96 16.19
CA TRP A 5 -7.64 0.29 16.90
C TRP A 5 -9.09 0.74 16.92
N MET A 6 -9.99 0.09 16.15
CA MET A 6 -11.40 0.50 16.08
C MET A 6 -12.19 0.24 17.35
N ASP A 7 -11.88 -0.87 18.03
CA ASP A 7 -12.62 -1.33 19.21
C ASP A 7 -11.76 -1.22 20.49
N ILE A 8 -10.86 -0.19 20.56
CA ILE A 8 -10.04 0.08 21.76
C ILE A 8 -10.78 0.93 22.79
N GLU A 9 -10.39 0.76 24.05
CA GLU A 9 -10.90 1.52 25.19
C GLU A 9 -9.76 1.88 26.16
N GLY A 10 -10.01 2.87 27.03
CA GLY A 10 -9.11 3.26 28.11
C GLY A 10 -7.80 3.87 27.61
N GLN A 11 -6.68 3.42 28.19
CA GLN A 11 -5.36 4.04 27.94
C GLN A 11 -4.95 4.05 26.46
N LYS A 12 -5.26 2.99 25.69
CA LYS A 12 -4.95 2.95 24.26
C LYS A 12 -5.71 4.01 23.48
N GLU A 13 -6.98 4.20 23.82
CA GLU A 13 -7.83 5.22 23.21
C GLU A 13 -7.29 6.63 23.51
N GLU A 14 -6.95 6.94 24.77
CA GLU A 14 -6.34 8.21 25.15
C GLU A 14 -5.03 8.47 24.41
N ILE A 15 -4.19 7.44 24.23
CA ILE A 15 -2.94 7.56 23.44
C ILE A 15 -3.24 7.94 21.99
N LEU A 16 -4.19 7.23 21.33
CA LEU A 16 -4.55 7.51 19.95
C LEU A 16 -5.16 8.90 19.79
N GLU A 17 -6.02 9.33 20.72
CA GLU A 17 -6.57 10.68 20.73
C GLU A 17 -5.46 11.75 20.84
N ASN A 18 -4.52 11.55 21.75
CA ASN A 18 -3.37 12.46 21.90
C ASN A 18 -2.48 12.53 20.65
N ILE A 19 -2.30 11.39 19.96
CA ILE A 19 -1.53 11.32 18.71
C ILE A 19 -2.28 12.04 17.59
N SER A 20 -3.58 11.76 17.42
CA SER A 20 -4.41 12.33 16.35
C SER A 20 -4.55 13.87 16.44
N GLN A 21 -4.46 14.43 17.65
CA GLN A 21 -4.45 15.89 17.85
C GLN A 21 -3.13 16.57 17.45
N LYS A 22 -2.02 15.80 17.44
CA LYS A 22 -0.67 16.34 17.17
C LYS A 22 -0.18 16.06 15.78
N TYR A 23 -0.61 14.95 15.19
CA TYR A 23 -0.08 14.44 13.93
C TYR A 23 -1.22 14.12 12.96
N LYS A 24 -0.97 14.35 11.67
CA LYS A 24 -1.84 13.82 10.63
C LYS A 24 -1.65 12.32 10.54
N LEU A 25 -2.76 11.58 10.56
CA LEU A 25 -2.75 10.13 10.51
C LEU A 25 -3.20 9.64 9.14
N VAL A 26 -2.67 8.50 8.74
CA VAL A 26 -3.15 7.67 7.64
C VAL A 26 -3.63 6.35 8.25
N ALA A 27 -4.78 5.85 7.82
CA ALA A 27 -5.27 4.54 8.20
C ALA A 27 -5.01 3.55 7.07
N HIS A 28 -4.27 2.48 7.36
CA HIS A 28 -3.98 1.41 6.41
C HIS A 28 -4.56 0.11 6.94
N GLY A 29 -5.59 -0.42 6.24
CA GLY A 29 -6.37 -1.58 6.63
C GLY A 29 -5.78 -2.90 6.14
N LEU A 30 -6.25 -4.00 6.75
CA LEU A 30 -5.82 -5.36 6.42
C LEU A 30 -6.99 -6.27 6.02
N SER A 31 -8.24 -5.88 6.31
CA SER A 31 -9.37 -6.80 6.30
C SER A 31 -10.45 -6.47 5.28
N LEU A 32 -10.23 -5.50 4.39
CA LEU A 32 -11.20 -5.16 3.35
C LEU A 32 -11.41 -6.32 2.37
N SER A 33 -10.33 -6.99 1.98
CA SER A 33 -10.36 -8.10 1.02
C SER A 33 -11.18 -7.75 -0.23
N ILE A 34 -10.78 -6.66 -0.91
CA ILE A 34 -11.58 -6.08 -2.01
C ILE A 34 -11.80 -7.06 -3.16
N GLY A 35 -10.89 -8.00 -3.36
CA GLY A 35 -10.92 -8.99 -4.43
C GLY A 35 -11.67 -10.28 -4.11
N ASP A 36 -12.19 -10.48 -2.89
CA ASP A 36 -12.86 -11.72 -2.54
C ASP A 36 -14.23 -11.90 -3.23
N PRO A 37 -14.73 -13.13 -3.37
CA PRO A 37 -16.02 -13.40 -4.00
C PRO A 37 -17.23 -13.12 -3.07
N CYS A 38 -17.00 -12.86 -1.77
CA CYS A 38 -18.05 -12.62 -0.82
C CYS A 38 -18.62 -11.21 -0.94
N PRO A 39 -19.85 -10.95 -0.52
CA PRO A 39 -20.38 -9.60 -0.41
C PRO A 39 -19.49 -8.70 0.48
N ILE A 40 -19.41 -7.43 0.14
CA ILE A 40 -18.69 -6.44 0.96
C ILE A 40 -19.30 -6.40 2.36
N ASN A 41 -18.43 -6.46 3.36
CA ASN A 41 -18.83 -6.34 4.77
C ASN A 41 -19.13 -4.87 5.10
N LYS A 42 -20.41 -4.50 5.03
CA LYS A 42 -20.85 -3.12 5.27
C LYS A 42 -20.64 -2.69 6.71
N ASP A 43 -20.82 -3.60 7.67
CA ASP A 43 -20.65 -3.29 9.08
C ASP A 43 -19.20 -2.95 9.41
N TYR A 44 -18.24 -3.67 8.79
CA TYR A 44 -16.83 -3.34 8.86
C TYR A 44 -16.54 -1.95 8.27
N LEU A 45 -17.10 -1.64 7.11
CA LEU A 45 -16.91 -0.32 6.49
C LEU A 45 -17.53 0.83 7.30
N TYR A 46 -18.68 0.62 7.95
CA TYR A 46 -19.24 1.63 8.84
C TYR A 46 -18.37 1.85 10.08
N LYS A 47 -17.76 0.80 10.64
CA LYS A 47 -16.76 0.93 11.72
C LYS A 47 -15.53 1.73 11.24
N ILE A 48 -14.97 1.39 10.07
CA ILE A 48 -13.86 2.14 9.45
C ILE A 48 -14.26 3.62 9.28
N ARG A 49 -15.42 3.89 8.69
CA ARG A 49 -15.89 5.26 8.50
C ARG A 49 -15.95 6.03 9.81
N HIS A 50 -16.56 5.45 10.84
CA HIS A 50 -16.63 6.07 12.17
C HIS A 50 -15.23 6.33 12.75
N PHE A 51 -14.31 5.37 12.61
CA PHE A 51 -12.95 5.49 13.08
C PHE A 51 -12.20 6.65 12.40
N ILE A 52 -12.23 6.70 11.06
CA ILE A 52 -11.53 7.76 10.31
C ILE A 52 -12.15 9.14 10.53
N GLU A 53 -13.47 9.24 10.72
CA GLU A 53 -14.14 10.49 11.08
C GLU A 53 -13.76 10.93 12.50
N ARG A 54 -13.77 10.01 13.48
CA ARG A 54 -13.43 10.30 14.88
C ARG A 54 -12.03 10.88 15.05
N TYR A 55 -11.04 10.30 14.37
CA TYR A 55 -9.63 10.69 14.51
C TYR A 55 -9.15 11.65 13.42
N ASN A 56 -10.06 12.20 12.63
CA ASN A 56 -9.77 13.15 11.54
C ASN A 56 -8.70 12.63 10.59
N ILE A 57 -8.85 11.37 10.14
CA ILE A 57 -7.93 10.70 9.24
C ILE A 57 -8.36 11.00 7.80
N ASP A 58 -7.49 11.62 7.01
CA ASP A 58 -7.80 12.03 5.64
C ASP A 58 -7.72 10.87 4.65
N ILE A 59 -6.76 9.97 4.83
CA ILE A 59 -6.46 8.88 3.90
C ILE A 59 -6.79 7.53 4.57
N TYR A 60 -7.63 6.75 3.92
CA TYR A 60 -7.81 5.33 4.20
C TYR A 60 -7.34 4.51 3.01
N SER A 61 -6.46 3.56 3.28
CA SER A 61 -5.94 2.61 2.31
C SER A 61 -6.15 1.18 2.76
N ASP A 62 -6.12 0.27 1.82
CA ASP A 62 -6.11 -1.18 2.03
C ASP A 62 -5.44 -1.84 0.82
N HIS A 63 -5.32 -3.15 0.78
CA HIS A 63 -4.59 -3.89 -0.25
C HIS A 63 -5.47 -4.30 -1.43
N LEU A 64 -4.90 -4.30 -2.65
CA LEU A 64 -5.54 -4.91 -3.82
C LEU A 64 -5.33 -6.43 -3.78
N CYS A 65 -6.06 -7.10 -2.93
CA CYS A 65 -5.92 -8.53 -2.69
C CYS A 65 -7.26 -9.19 -2.40
N TYR A 66 -7.25 -10.50 -2.27
CA TYR A 66 -8.24 -11.22 -1.50
C TYR A 66 -7.55 -11.96 -0.34
N SER A 67 -8.17 -11.93 0.84
CA SER A 67 -7.62 -12.48 2.08
C SER A 67 -8.65 -13.31 2.85
N ARG A 68 -9.81 -13.57 2.25
CA ARG A 68 -10.86 -14.41 2.85
C ARG A 68 -11.69 -15.11 1.79
N ASP A 69 -12.37 -16.17 2.23
CA ASP A 69 -13.39 -16.89 1.50
C ASP A 69 -14.64 -17.13 2.37
N GLN A 70 -15.50 -18.07 1.98
CA GLN A 70 -16.70 -18.44 2.76
C GLN A 70 -16.38 -19.15 4.09
N GLN A 71 -15.16 -19.63 4.29
CA GLN A 71 -14.70 -20.33 5.47
C GLN A 71 -14.05 -19.37 6.50
N GLY A 72 -13.58 -18.22 6.07
CA GLY A 72 -12.97 -17.20 6.91
C GLY A 72 -11.78 -16.48 6.30
N TYR A 73 -10.99 -15.81 7.14
CA TYR A 73 -9.77 -15.13 6.74
C TYR A 73 -8.61 -16.11 6.57
N LEU A 74 -7.81 -15.89 5.54
CA LEU A 74 -6.64 -16.70 5.20
C LEU A 74 -5.36 -16.21 5.89
N TYR A 75 -5.39 -15.00 6.46
CA TYR A 75 -4.24 -14.30 7.06
C TYR A 75 -3.07 -14.12 6.09
N GLU A 76 -3.37 -14.06 4.80
CA GLU A 76 -2.44 -13.84 3.71
C GLU A 76 -3.06 -12.91 2.68
N LEU A 77 -2.22 -12.12 2.00
CA LEU A 77 -2.63 -11.25 0.90
C LEU A 77 -2.44 -12.00 -0.43
N LEU A 78 -3.52 -12.56 -0.96
CA LEU A 78 -3.47 -13.29 -2.21
C LEU A 78 -3.77 -12.38 -3.41
N PRO A 79 -3.01 -12.51 -4.51
CA PRO A 79 -3.19 -11.66 -5.68
C PRO A 79 -4.53 -11.94 -6.38
N VAL A 80 -5.24 -10.90 -6.73
CA VAL A 80 -6.42 -11.00 -7.59
C VAL A 80 -5.98 -11.43 -9.00
N PRO A 81 -6.62 -12.43 -9.64
CA PRO A 81 -6.31 -12.78 -11.01
C PRO A 81 -6.51 -11.59 -11.96
N ARG A 82 -5.50 -11.24 -12.74
CA ARG A 82 -5.45 -10.05 -13.60
C ARG A 82 -6.08 -10.28 -14.96
N TYR A 83 -7.40 -10.56 -14.96
CA TYR A 83 -8.19 -10.70 -16.17
C TYR A 83 -9.07 -9.47 -16.39
N ALA A 84 -9.34 -9.12 -17.64
CA ALA A 84 -10.14 -7.95 -17.99
C ALA A 84 -11.56 -7.97 -17.38
N GLU A 85 -12.18 -9.14 -17.25
CA GLU A 85 -13.47 -9.30 -16.58
C GLU A 85 -13.44 -8.93 -15.10
N ASN A 86 -12.30 -9.16 -14.41
CA ASN A 86 -12.15 -8.83 -13.00
C ASN A 86 -12.05 -7.32 -12.74
N ILE A 87 -11.63 -6.54 -13.72
CA ILE A 87 -11.58 -5.07 -13.59
C ILE A 87 -12.98 -4.51 -13.34
N ASN A 88 -13.98 -4.99 -14.07
CA ASN A 88 -15.38 -4.54 -13.87
C ASN A 88 -15.91 -4.93 -12.49
N TYR A 89 -15.62 -6.14 -12.07
CA TYR A 89 -16.00 -6.64 -10.76
C TYR A 89 -15.36 -5.80 -9.64
N LEU A 90 -14.06 -5.58 -9.69
CA LEU A 90 -13.33 -4.78 -8.71
C LEU A 90 -13.78 -3.32 -8.70
N ALA A 91 -13.93 -2.70 -9.88
CA ALA A 91 -14.36 -1.32 -9.98
C ALA A 91 -15.75 -1.11 -9.33
N SER A 92 -16.68 -2.05 -9.54
CA SER A 92 -18.00 -2.00 -8.88
C SER A 92 -17.89 -2.13 -7.36
N ARG A 93 -17.00 -2.99 -6.86
CA ARG A 93 -16.78 -3.15 -5.41
C ARG A 93 -16.11 -1.93 -4.80
N ILE A 94 -15.09 -1.39 -5.48
CA ILE A 94 -14.40 -0.16 -5.07
C ILE A 94 -15.40 0.99 -4.98
N GLN A 95 -16.29 1.13 -5.96
CA GLN A 95 -17.35 2.15 -5.92
C GLN A 95 -18.26 1.98 -4.70
N GLN A 96 -18.69 0.75 -4.40
CA GLN A 96 -19.51 0.48 -3.20
C GLN A 96 -18.79 0.86 -1.90
N VAL A 97 -17.47 0.57 -1.81
CA VAL A 97 -16.65 0.97 -0.66
C VAL A 97 -16.57 2.49 -0.56
N GLN A 98 -16.28 3.17 -1.65
CA GLN A 98 -16.20 4.64 -1.70
C GLN A 98 -17.52 5.30 -1.33
N ASP A 99 -18.65 4.75 -1.79
CA ASP A 99 -20.00 5.23 -1.45
C ASP A 99 -20.30 5.10 0.05
N ILE A 100 -19.90 4.00 0.68
CA ILE A 100 -20.09 3.80 2.13
C ILE A 100 -19.14 4.70 2.93
N LEU A 101 -17.88 4.77 2.55
CA LEU A 101 -16.87 5.56 3.26
C LEU A 101 -17.01 7.07 2.98
N GLN A 102 -17.76 7.47 1.94
CA GLN A 102 -17.90 8.86 1.46
C GLN A 102 -16.54 9.52 1.17
N ARG A 103 -15.61 8.75 0.62
CA ARG A 103 -14.29 9.21 0.20
C ARG A 103 -13.64 8.26 -0.80
N THR A 104 -12.66 8.77 -1.53
CA THR A 104 -11.81 7.95 -2.39
C THR A 104 -10.97 7.01 -1.54
N ILE A 105 -11.01 5.70 -1.85
CA ILE A 105 -10.14 4.71 -1.24
C ILE A 105 -8.78 4.70 -1.94
N VAL A 106 -7.76 4.33 -1.19
CA VAL A 106 -6.40 4.12 -1.71
C VAL A 106 -6.08 2.63 -1.64
N LEU A 107 -5.63 2.03 -2.75
CA LEU A 107 -5.28 0.61 -2.80
C LEU A 107 -3.79 0.42 -3.04
N GLU A 108 -3.21 -0.54 -2.34
CA GLU A 108 -1.79 -0.87 -2.41
C GLU A 108 -1.51 -2.02 -3.37
N ASN A 109 -0.40 -1.92 -4.12
CA ASN A 109 0.17 -3.01 -4.89
C ASN A 109 0.89 -3.98 -3.94
N ILE A 110 0.44 -5.23 -3.92
CA ILE A 110 1.03 -6.29 -3.08
C ILE A 110 2.14 -7.05 -3.79
N THR A 111 2.98 -7.74 -3.04
CA THR A 111 3.83 -8.80 -3.58
C THR A 111 3.02 -10.06 -3.90
N TRP A 112 3.43 -10.78 -4.93
CA TRP A 112 2.75 -12.01 -5.33
C TRP A 112 3.77 -13.07 -5.75
N TYR A 113 3.46 -14.33 -5.45
CA TYR A 113 4.35 -15.47 -5.64
C TYR A 113 3.73 -16.54 -6.54
N HIS A 114 2.51 -16.31 -7.01
CA HIS A 114 1.78 -17.18 -7.91
C HIS A 114 1.28 -16.40 -9.12
N ARG A 115 1.42 -16.96 -10.31
CA ARG A 115 0.91 -16.40 -11.56
C ARG A 115 -0.20 -17.28 -12.09
N TYR A 116 -1.35 -16.68 -12.37
CA TYR A 116 -2.43 -17.36 -13.08
C TYR A 116 -2.14 -17.42 -14.59
N PRO A 117 -2.61 -18.49 -15.32
CA PRO A 117 -2.39 -18.56 -16.75
C PRO A 117 -3.04 -17.41 -17.52
N ASN A 118 -2.34 -16.88 -18.52
CA ASN A 118 -2.87 -15.85 -19.44
C ASN A 118 -3.31 -14.54 -18.79
N GLU A 119 -2.76 -14.20 -17.65
CA GLU A 119 -2.98 -12.87 -17.04
C GLU A 119 -2.38 -11.76 -17.90
N MET A 120 -3.04 -10.61 -17.89
CA MET A 120 -2.45 -9.37 -18.40
C MET A 120 -1.30 -8.89 -17.50
N PRO A 121 -0.37 -8.05 -18.03
CA PRO A 121 0.66 -7.43 -17.22
C PRO A 121 0.05 -6.68 -16.03
N GLU A 122 0.72 -6.73 -14.87
CA GLU A 122 0.22 -6.10 -13.66
C GLU A 122 0.01 -4.59 -13.83
N ILE A 123 0.92 -3.93 -14.53
CA ILE A 123 0.82 -2.49 -14.76
C ILE A 123 -0.40 -2.13 -15.61
N ASP A 124 -0.70 -2.90 -16.65
CA ASP A 124 -1.87 -2.67 -17.50
C ASP A 124 -3.17 -2.85 -16.70
N PHE A 125 -3.20 -3.88 -15.84
CA PHE A 125 -4.32 -4.12 -14.93
C PHE A 125 -4.54 -2.95 -13.97
N TRP A 126 -3.46 -2.43 -13.38
CA TRP A 126 -3.54 -1.26 -12.49
C TRP A 126 -4.04 0.00 -13.20
N VAL A 127 -3.49 0.29 -14.38
CA VAL A 127 -3.90 1.48 -15.16
C VAL A 127 -5.39 1.45 -15.49
N GLU A 128 -5.88 0.31 -16.00
CA GLU A 128 -7.30 0.16 -16.32
C GLU A 128 -8.20 0.21 -15.06
N LEU A 129 -7.76 -0.42 -13.96
CA LEU A 129 -8.51 -0.42 -12.70
C LEU A 129 -8.62 0.99 -12.12
N LEU A 130 -7.51 1.73 -12.07
CA LEU A 130 -7.47 3.11 -11.57
C LEU A 130 -8.37 4.04 -12.41
N GLU A 131 -8.29 3.92 -13.75
CA GLU A 131 -9.14 4.69 -14.64
C GLU A 131 -10.63 4.40 -14.42
N LYS A 132 -11.00 3.13 -14.26
CA LYS A 132 -12.38 2.70 -14.17
C LYS A 132 -13.01 2.94 -12.80
N SER A 133 -12.27 2.70 -11.73
CA SER A 133 -12.77 2.81 -10.36
C SER A 133 -12.63 4.21 -9.76
N GLN A 134 -11.76 5.03 -10.33
CA GLN A 134 -11.39 6.35 -9.81
C GLN A 134 -10.87 6.28 -8.34
N CYS A 135 -10.36 5.12 -7.92
CA CYS A 135 -9.62 5.02 -6.67
C CYS A 135 -8.21 5.58 -6.83
N ASN A 136 -7.52 5.75 -5.72
CA ASN A 136 -6.11 6.12 -5.71
C ASN A 136 -5.23 4.90 -5.40
N MET A 137 -3.93 5.08 -5.58
CA MET A 137 -2.91 4.07 -5.32
C MET A 137 -2.02 4.50 -4.15
N LEU A 138 -1.78 3.59 -3.23
CA LEU A 138 -0.59 3.55 -2.41
C LEU A 138 0.44 2.75 -3.19
N LEU A 139 1.52 3.42 -3.59
CA LEU A 139 2.59 2.76 -4.32
C LEU A 139 3.65 2.28 -3.32
N ASP A 140 3.67 0.99 -3.05
CA ASP A 140 4.77 0.35 -2.33
C ASP A 140 5.91 0.05 -3.30
N VAL A 141 7.04 0.75 -3.08
CA VAL A 141 8.23 0.67 -3.94
C VAL A 141 9.00 -0.63 -3.70
N ASN A 142 8.99 -1.17 -2.46
CA ASN A 142 9.59 -2.45 -2.17
C ASN A 142 8.86 -3.58 -2.89
N ASN A 143 7.52 -3.55 -2.91
CA ASN A 143 6.70 -4.56 -3.58
C ASN A 143 6.93 -4.56 -5.10
N VAL A 144 7.06 -3.38 -5.72
CA VAL A 144 7.47 -3.30 -7.13
C VAL A 144 8.85 -3.93 -7.34
N TYR A 145 9.82 -3.60 -6.47
CA TYR A 145 11.17 -4.15 -6.57
C TYR A 145 11.18 -5.68 -6.40
N VAL A 146 10.53 -6.19 -5.36
CA VAL A 146 10.43 -7.64 -5.09
C VAL A 146 9.78 -8.37 -6.27
N ASN A 147 8.63 -7.89 -6.73
CA ASN A 147 7.94 -8.48 -7.87
C ASN A 147 8.77 -8.43 -9.16
N SER A 148 9.49 -7.33 -9.41
CA SER A 148 10.32 -7.18 -10.61
C SER A 148 11.41 -8.24 -10.70
N LEU A 149 12.05 -8.55 -9.57
CA LEU A 149 13.10 -9.58 -9.51
C LEU A 149 12.52 -10.99 -9.56
N ASN A 150 11.41 -11.25 -8.85
CA ASN A 150 10.79 -12.56 -8.83
C ASN A 150 10.15 -12.95 -10.18
N HIS A 151 9.69 -11.95 -10.96
CA HIS A 151 8.93 -12.18 -12.19
C HIS A 151 9.59 -11.67 -13.46
N GLY A 152 10.74 -11.01 -13.35
CA GLY A 152 11.60 -10.64 -14.49
C GLY A 152 11.05 -9.49 -15.33
N TYR A 153 10.53 -8.43 -14.72
CA TYR A 153 10.14 -7.21 -15.41
C TYR A 153 10.96 -5.99 -14.94
N ASP A 154 10.91 -4.91 -15.71
CA ASP A 154 11.62 -3.67 -15.37
C ASP A 154 10.81 -2.83 -14.37
N ALA A 155 11.34 -2.67 -13.15
CA ALA A 155 10.71 -1.92 -12.09
C ALA A 155 10.54 -0.42 -12.41
N GLN A 156 11.52 0.18 -13.11
CA GLN A 156 11.46 1.59 -13.48
C GLN A 156 10.39 1.84 -14.54
N GLU A 157 10.29 0.95 -15.53
CA GLU A 157 9.26 1.03 -16.56
C GLU A 157 7.87 0.83 -15.93
N TYR A 158 7.73 -0.13 -15.02
CA TYR A 158 6.49 -0.30 -14.25
C TYR A 158 6.07 1.00 -13.57
N ILE A 159 6.97 1.62 -12.78
CA ILE A 159 6.69 2.86 -12.07
C ILE A 159 6.30 3.99 -13.05
N LYS A 160 7.04 4.19 -14.13
CA LYS A 160 6.77 5.25 -15.10
C LYS A 160 5.40 5.18 -15.76
N ASN A 161 4.83 3.99 -15.86
CA ASN A 161 3.50 3.79 -16.45
C ASN A 161 2.34 4.00 -15.47
N ILE A 162 2.59 4.16 -14.16
CA ILE A 162 1.54 4.49 -13.19
C ILE A 162 1.10 5.95 -13.36
N PRO A 163 -0.21 6.24 -13.36
CA PRO A 163 -0.70 7.62 -13.46
C PRO A 163 -0.35 8.42 -12.19
N SER A 164 0.57 9.37 -12.28
CA SER A 164 1.10 10.16 -11.15
C SER A 164 0.01 10.85 -10.29
N LYS A 165 -1.10 11.23 -10.92
CA LYS A 165 -2.20 11.93 -10.24
C LYS A 165 -2.98 11.03 -9.27
N GLN A 166 -2.96 9.72 -9.50
CA GLN A 166 -3.68 8.74 -8.70
C GLN A 166 -2.84 8.16 -7.56
N ILE A 167 -1.53 8.45 -7.51
CA ILE A 167 -0.70 8.06 -6.37
C ILE A 167 -0.96 9.02 -5.20
N SER A 168 -1.43 8.50 -4.07
CA SER A 168 -1.68 9.28 -2.86
C SER A 168 -0.44 9.41 -2.00
N TYR A 169 0.29 8.32 -1.78
CA TYR A 169 1.50 8.26 -0.96
C TYR A 169 2.29 6.99 -1.27
N TYR A 170 3.45 6.86 -0.67
CA TYR A 170 4.38 5.75 -0.89
C TYR A 170 4.60 4.94 0.38
N HIS A 171 4.78 3.63 0.22
CA HIS A 171 5.42 2.76 1.19
C HIS A 171 6.82 2.38 0.74
N ILE A 172 7.66 2.10 1.71
CA ILE A 172 8.98 1.53 1.52
C ILE A 172 9.30 0.60 2.69
N ALA A 173 9.86 -0.56 2.39
CA ALA A 173 10.16 -1.59 3.37
C ALA A 173 11.44 -2.33 3.03
N GLY A 174 11.90 -3.18 3.94
CA GLY A 174 12.95 -4.15 3.68
C GLY A 174 12.38 -5.54 3.39
N HIS A 175 13.13 -6.34 2.67
CA HIS A 175 12.73 -7.69 2.24
C HIS A 175 13.79 -8.72 2.61
N LEU A 176 13.43 -10.01 2.60
CA LEU A 176 14.35 -11.13 2.79
C LEU A 176 14.74 -11.74 1.44
N LYS A 177 16.02 -11.79 1.16
CA LYS A 177 16.56 -12.43 -0.03
C LYS A 177 16.95 -13.87 0.29
N THR A 178 16.38 -14.82 -0.44
CA THR A 178 16.75 -16.23 -0.42
C THR A 178 17.51 -16.61 -1.70
N ASP A 179 17.95 -17.86 -1.81
CA ASP A 179 18.65 -18.34 -3.01
C ASP A 179 17.71 -18.47 -4.22
N GLU A 180 16.41 -18.66 -3.99
CA GLU A 180 15.43 -18.94 -5.05
C GLU A 180 14.57 -17.72 -5.40
N PHE A 181 14.20 -16.91 -4.41
CA PHE A 181 13.32 -15.75 -4.57
C PHE A 181 13.47 -14.74 -3.44
N ILE A 182 12.84 -13.60 -3.60
CA ILE A 182 12.80 -12.53 -2.60
C ILE A 182 11.43 -12.54 -1.92
N LEU A 183 11.45 -12.51 -0.57
CA LEU A 183 10.25 -12.45 0.26
C LEU A 183 10.06 -11.03 0.80
N ASP A 184 8.87 -10.53 0.64
CA ASP A 184 8.41 -9.30 1.25
C ASP A 184 8.10 -9.55 2.74
N THR A 185 9.00 -9.17 3.60
CA THR A 185 8.91 -9.47 5.03
C THR A 185 8.78 -8.25 5.91
N HIS A 186 9.09 -7.07 5.38
CA HIS A 186 9.15 -5.81 6.15
C HIS A 186 9.97 -5.91 7.46
N GLY A 187 10.93 -6.84 7.49
CA GLY A 187 11.68 -7.20 8.70
C GLY A 187 13.16 -6.80 8.72
N THR A 188 13.64 -6.13 7.66
CA THR A 188 15.04 -5.70 7.51
C THR A 188 15.16 -4.22 7.19
N ILE A 189 16.38 -3.70 7.24
CA ILE A 189 16.69 -2.36 6.71
C ILE A 189 16.39 -2.34 5.22
N VAL A 190 15.92 -1.19 4.71
CA VAL A 190 15.60 -0.98 3.30
C VAL A 190 16.85 -1.20 2.43
N ASP A 191 16.72 -2.06 1.42
CA ASP A 191 17.82 -2.35 0.48
C ASP A 191 18.18 -1.10 -0.33
N LYS A 192 19.47 -0.95 -0.64
CA LYS A 192 19.98 0.18 -1.42
C LYS A 192 19.30 0.33 -2.79
N ASN A 193 18.98 -0.78 -3.45
CA ASN A 193 18.33 -0.72 -4.76
C ASN A 193 16.87 -0.27 -4.65
N VAL A 194 16.19 -0.62 -3.55
CA VAL A 194 14.85 -0.09 -3.25
C VAL A 194 14.91 1.42 -3.01
N LEU A 195 15.93 1.91 -2.29
CA LEU A 195 16.16 3.34 -2.10
C LEU A 195 16.41 4.08 -3.42
N LEU A 196 17.21 3.49 -4.32
CA LEU A 196 17.44 4.07 -5.66
C LEU A 196 16.15 4.08 -6.48
N LEU A 197 15.36 3.02 -6.43
CA LEU A 197 14.06 2.97 -7.11
C LEU A 197 13.08 3.99 -6.53
N ALA A 198 13.06 4.18 -5.20
CA ALA A 198 12.27 5.22 -4.55
C ALA A 198 12.69 6.63 -5.00
N GLN A 199 13.98 6.88 -5.13
CA GLN A 199 14.50 8.15 -5.65
C GLN A 199 13.98 8.44 -7.06
N GLU A 200 14.04 7.47 -7.97
CA GLU A 200 13.49 7.58 -9.31
C GLU A 200 11.97 7.78 -9.31
N THR A 201 11.27 7.10 -8.40
CA THR A 201 9.83 7.28 -8.18
C THR A 201 9.51 8.73 -7.82
N PHE A 202 10.26 9.33 -6.91
CA PHE A 202 10.08 10.74 -6.53
C PHE A 202 10.42 11.71 -7.67
N LEU A 203 11.44 11.40 -8.46
CA LEU A 203 11.80 12.23 -9.63
C LEU A 203 10.68 12.20 -10.67
N HIS A 204 10.05 11.07 -10.89
CA HIS A 204 9.02 10.91 -11.92
C HIS A 204 7.63 11.38 -11.46
N HIS A 205 7.19 11.00 -10.25
CA HIS A 205 5.83 11.26 -9.76
C HIS A 205 5.73 12.44 -8.81
N GLY A 206 6.86 13.01 -8.42
CA GLY A 206 6.92 14.09 -7.43
C GLY A 206 6.93 13.60 -5.99
N SER A 207 7.15 14.55 -5.09
CA SER A 207 7.21 14.31 -3.65
C SER A 207 5.80 14.11 -3.08
N LYS A 208 5.60 12.98 -2.41
CA LYS A 208 4.38 12.64 -1.66
C LYS A 208 4.81 12.09 -0.29
N PRO A 209 3.89 11.94 0.68
CA PRO A 209 4.22 11.29 1.93
C PRO A 209 4.85 9.92 1.68
N LEU A 210 5.89 9.58 2.43
CA LEU A 210 6.56 8.28 2.40
C LEU A 210 6.50 7.67 3.79
N ILE A 211 6.06 6.44 3.90
CA ILE A 211 6.00 5.68 5.14
C ILE A 211 7.00 4.53 5.07
N LEU A 212 7.91 4.48 6.05
CA LEU A 212 8.76 3.31 6.29
C LEU A 212 7.93 2.28 7.06
N GLU A 213 7.71 1.12 6.46
CA GLU A 213 6.98 0.02 7.08
C GLU A 213 7.94 -1.01 7.69
N ARG A 214 7.62 -1.45 8.91
CA ARG A 214 8.40 -2.44 9.65
C ARG A 214 7.48 -3.31 10.48
N ASP A 215 7.25 -4.56 10.03
CA ASP A 215 6.32 -5.49 10.65
C ASP A 215 7.01 -6.48 11.58
N HIS A 216 8.26 -6.82 11.27
CA HIS A 216 9.06 -7.78 12.03
C HIS A 216 10.40 -7.19 12.42
N ASN A 217 11.03 -7.77 13.46
CA ASN A 217 12.34 -7.36 13.93
C ASN A 217 12.43 -5.85 14.18
N ILE A 218 11.37 -5.28 14.76
CA ILE A 218 11.25 -3.83 14.99
C ILE A 218 12.42 -3.36 15.85
N PRO A 219 13.34 -2.51 15.33
CA PRO A 219 14.48 -2.02 16.08
C PRO A 219 14.06 -0.94 17.08
N SER A 220 15.02 -0.36 17.79
CA SER A 220 14.73 0.80 18.65
C SER A 220 14.24 1.99 17.81
N LEU A 221 13.46 2.86 18.44
CA LEU A 221 12.96 4.10 17.79
C LEU A 221 14.12 4.95 17.24
N GLU A 222 15.25 5.00 17.96
CA GLU A 222 16.44 5.73 17.52
C GLU A 222 16.98 5.20 16.18
N HIS A 223 17.04 3.88 16.01
CA HIS A 223 17.47 3.27 14.75
C HIS A 223 16.48 3.54 13.62
N LEU A 224 15.16 3.46 13.88
CA LEU A 224 14.16 3.81 12.88
C LEU A 224 14.25 5.28 12.44
N LEU A 225 14.44 6.19 13.38
CA LEU A 225 14.63 7.62 13.06
C LEU A 225 15.91 7.85 12.26
N GLN A 226 17.01 7.15 12.58
CA GLN A 226 18.24 7.25 11.81
C GLN A 226 18.05 6.71 10.37
N GLU A 227 17.33 5.60 10.22
CA GLU A 227 17.00 5.04 8.90
C GLU A 227 16.18 6.04 8.07
N LEU A 228 15.15 6.64 8.65
CA LEU A 228 14.34 7.68 8.01
C LEU A 228 15.17 8.91 7.60
N MET A 229 16.06 9.39 8.46
CA MET A 229 16.96 10.52 8.15
C MET A 229 17.90 10.21 6.99
N ASN A 230 18.46 9.00 6.95
CA ASN A 230 19.32 8.56 5.85
C ASN A 230 18.54 8.49 4.52
N MET A 231 17.31 7.99 4.57
CA MET A 231 16.41 7.92 3.41
C MET A 231 16.06 9.32 2.90
N GLU A 232 15.70 10.24 3.79
CA GLU A 232 15.39 11.62 3.44
C GLU A 232 16.57 12.30 2.74
N GLN A 233 17.79 12.12 3.25
CA GLN A 233 19.00 12.63 2.62
C GLN A 233 19.22 12.04 1.22
N MET A 234 19.05 10.74 1.04
CA MET A 234 19.23 10.09 -0.27
C MET A 234 18.20 10.57 -1.29
N VAL A 235 16.93 10.71 -0.89
CA VAL A 235 15.85 11.13 -1.78
C VAL A 235 15.95 12.62 -2.14
N THR A 236 16.48 13.48 -1.23
CA THR A 236 16.54 14.93 -1.43
C THR A 236 17.81 15.42 -2.09
N THR A 237 18.94 14.70 -1.99
CA THR A 237 20.27 15.16 -2.45
C THR A 237 20.34 15.42 -3.96
N ASN A 238 19.48 14.83 -4.78
CA ASN A 238 19.44 15.05 -6.23
C ASN A 238 18.57 16.21 -6.73
N ARG A 239 17.91 16.95 -5.83
CA ARG A 239 17.19 18.19 -6.24
C ARG A 239 18.11 19.34 -6.65
N GLY A 240 19.41 19.23 -6.36
CA GLY A 240 20.41 20.26 -6.66
C GLY A 240 21.10 20.16 -8.02
N LEU A 241 20.89 19.09 -8.81
CA LEU A 241 21.58 18.87 -10.08
C LEU A 241 20.69 19.06 -11.33
N GLY A 242 19.45 19.47 -11.18
CA GLY A 242 18.50 19.66 -12.29
C GLY A 242 18.04 21.11 -12.51
N GLY A 243 18.81 22.07 -12.08
CA GLY A 243 18.51 23.50 -12.25
C GLY A 243 19.68 24.24 -12.92
N GLU A 244 19.84 24.09 -14.22
CA GLU A 244 20.43 25.07 -15.14
C GLU A 244 19.64 25.05 -16.43
#